data_b45de1f6d2e8dcb1cc3ce5e29f23f0a9
#
_entry.id   b45de1f6d2e8dcb1cc3ce5e29f23f0a9
#
_cell.length_a   1.000
_cell.length_b   1.000
_cell.length_c   1.000
_cell.angle_alpha   90.00
_cell.angle_beta   90.00
_cell.angle_gamma   90.00
#
_symmetry.space_group_name_H-M   'P 1'
#
loop_
_entity.id
_entity.type
_entity.pdbx_description
1 polymer ?
#
loop_
_entity_poly.entity_id
_entity_poly.type
_entity_poly.pdbx_seq_one_letter_code
_entity_poly.pdbx_strand_id
1 'polypeptide(L)'
;GALQDTDRAWIVGETSFGKGLVQSVNRVWGGAGLTLTVAKYYTPSGRSIQRDYSAISFYDYYLHRNDNGKHVEEPPRGEALHTNTGRPVFGGGGITPDIEIKPGPQPGRLFYGVFSFVRQLAAGQLAGFREYRIAEMRYKTRLTAEDLNRYPVTDQLVAAFRQYLFTKPQFNVTDEQFNAHLDYIRAQMRREIMTAAYGLEAGEQAFLPDDIQFRKAVESFDKARELADIARRADRQ
;
A
#
# COMPACT_ATOMS: atom_id res chain seq x y z
N GLY A 1 -14.80 -0.93 6.30
CA GLY A 1 -15.87 -1.80 6.85
C GLY A 1 -17.24 -1.16 6.71
N ALA A 2 -17.39 0.10 7.10
CA ALA A 2 -18.68 0.81 6.95
C ALA A 2 -19.11 0.90 5.49
N LEU A 3 -18.20 1.22 4.59
CA LEU A 3 -18.51 1.30 3.15
C LEU A 3 -18.90 -0.07 2.55
N GLN A 4 -18.25 -1.14 2.99
CA GLN A 4 -18.59 -2.50 2.54
C GLN A 4 -19.97 -2.93 3.06
N ASP A 5 -20.23 -2.74 4.36
CA ASP A 5 -21.46 -3.20 5.01
C ASP A 5 -22.72 -2.45 4.52
N THR A 6 -22.56 -1.17 4.15
CA THR A 6 -23.65 -0.37 3.57
C THR A 6 -23.75 -0.46 2.04
N ASP A 7 -22.99 -1.35 1.42
CA ASP A 7 -22.95 -1.55 -0.04
C ASP A 7 -22.65 -0.27 -0.84
N ARG A 8 -21.83 0.61 -0.25
CA ARG A 8 -21.41 1.89 -0.86
C ARG A 8 -20.07 1.78 -1.59
N ALA A 9 -19.34 0.66 -1.41
CA ALA A 9 -18.08 0.42 -2.08
C ALA A 9 -17.86 -1.06 -2.37
N TRP A 10 -17.15 -1.32 -3.47
CA TRP A 10 -16.57 -2.60 -3.83
C TRP A 10 -15.10 -2.58 -3.36
N ILE A 11 -14.73 -3.49 -2.46
CA ILE A 11 -13.42 -3.51 -1.83
C ILE A 11 -12.48 -4.41 -2.61
N VAL A 12 -11.31 -3.87 -3.01
CA VAL A 12 -10.29 -4.59 -3.79
C VAL A 12 -8.95 -4.49 -3.09
N GLY A 13 -8.22 -5.58 -3.00
CA GLY A 13 -6.88 -5.62 -2.37
C GLY A 13 -6.69 -6.85 -1.50
N GLU A 14 -5.92 -6.69 -0.41
CA GLU A 14 -5.74 -7.71 0.61
C GLU A 14 -6.66 -7.48 1.80
N THR A 15 -6.85 -8.52 2.61
CA THR A 15 -7.51 -8.40 3.91
C THR A 15 -6.80 -7.34 4.75
N SER A 16 -7.54 -6.38 5.28
CA SER A 16 -6.97 -5.30 6.06
C SER A 16 -6.39 -5.80 7.39
N PHE A 17 -5.48 -5.02 8.00
CA PHE A 17 -4.79 -5.40 9.24
C PHE A 17 -5.73 -5.80 10.39
N GLY A 18 -6.90 -5.19 10.49
CA GLY A 18 -7.85 -5.49 11.55
C GLY A 18 -7.56 -4.79 12.88
N LYS A 19 -7.20 -3.51 12.85
CA LYS A 19 -7.12 -2.68 14.04
C LYS A 19 -8.43 -1.92 14.26
N GLY A 20 -9.27 -2.42 15.16
CA GLY A 20 -10.58 -1.86 15.47
C GLY A 20 -10.73 -1.48 16.95
N LEU A 21 -9.69 -0.91 17.58
CA LEU A 21 -9.67 -0.51 18.98
C LEU A 21 -9.81 1.00 19.15
N VAL A 22 -10.60 1.41 20.13
CA VAL A 22 -10.62 2.78 20.66
C VAL A 22 -9.61 2.87 21.79
N GLN A 23 -8.69 3.82 21.69
CA GLN A 23 -7.66 4.04 22.70
C GLN A 23 -7.81 5.44 23.31
N SER A 24 -7.72 5.52 24.63
CA SER A 24 -7.69 6.78 25.39
C SER A 24 -6.27 7.06 25.86
N VAL A 25 -5.81 8.29 25.70
CA VAL A 25 -4.53 8.75 26.22
C VAL A 25 -4.75 9.44 27.55
N ASN A 26 -4.23 8.86 28.62
CA ASN A 26 -4.35 9.39 29.98
C ASN A 26 -3.00 9.97 30.41
N ARG A 27 -3.01 11.22 30.87
CA ARG A 27 -1.80 11.82 31.43
C ARG A 27 -1.53 11.22 32.83
N VAL A 28 -0.30 10.80 33.02
CA VAL A 28 0.18 10.28 34.30
C VAL A 28 1.25 11.19 34.89
N TRP A 29 1.63 10.94 36.14
CA TRP A 29 2.62 11.74 36.83
C TRP A 29 3.95 11.82 36.08
N GLY A 30 4.66 12.95 36.17
CA GLY A 30 5.94 13.17 35.48
C GLY A 30 5.80 13.57 33.99
N GLY A 31 4.60 13.89 33.48
CA GLY A 31 4.38 14.33 32.11
C GLY A 31 4.31 13.17 31.09
N ALA A 32 4.33 11.92 31.56
CA ALA A 32 4.17 10.76 30.71
C ALA A 32 2.70 10.57 30.28
N GLY A 33 2.48 9.83 29.20
CA GLY A 33 1.17 9.44 28.72
C GLY A 33 0.99 7.93 28.77
N LEU A 34 -0.17 7.47 29.25
CA LEU A 34 -0.58 6.07 29.23
C LEU A 34 -1.72 5.90 28.23
N THR A 35 -1.51 5.07 27.21
CA THR A 35 -2.54 4.72 26.25
C THR A 35 -3.22 3.42 26.66
N LEU A 36 -4.53 3.47 26.85
CA LEU A 36 -5.35 2.32 27.25
C LEU A 36 -6.44 2.07 26.21
N THR A 37 -6.67 0.80 25.87
CA THR A 37 -7.83 0.38 25.09
C THR A 37 -9.07 0.43 25.96
N VAL A 38 -10.09 1.18 25.54
CA VAL A 38 -11.34 1.41 26.29
C VAL A 38 -12.58 0.85 25.59
N ALA A 39 -12.52 0.60 24.27
CA ALA A 39 -13.63 0.06 23.48
C ALA A 39 -13.15 -0.61 22.18
N LYS A 40 -14.07 -1.27 21.48
CA LYS A 40 -13.91 -1.80 20.13
C LYS A 40 -14.85 -1.10 19.17
N TYR A 41 -14.41 -0.92 17.92
CA TYR A 41 -15.28 -0.49 16.84
C TYR A 41 -16.08 -1.68 16.30
N TYR A 42 -17.31 -1.42 15.98
CA TYR A 42 -18.21 -2.33 15.26
C TYR A 42 -18.69 -1.64 13.99
N THR A 43 -18.77 -2.38 12.90
CA THR A 43 -19.28 -1.88 11.62
C THR A 43 -20.82 -1.87 11.63
N PRO A 44 -21.51 -1.28 10.64
CA PRO A 44 -22.98 -1.26 10.57
C PRO A 44 -23.63 -2.63 10.66
N SER A 45 -23.02 -3.68 10.13
CA SER A 45 -23.50 -5.07 10.26
C SER A 45 -23.33 -5.67 11.66
N GLY A 46 -22.68 -4.96 12.59
CA GLY A 46 -22.42 -5.42 13.96
C GLY A 46 -21.13 -6.24 14.11
N ARG A 47 -20.32 -6.44 13.05
CA ARG A 47 -19.06 -7.18 13.17
C ARG A 47 -17.95 -6.31 13.76
N SER A 48 -17.13 -6.91 14.64
CA SER A 48 -15.85 -6.34 15.03
C SER A 48 -14.78 -6.72 14.01
N ILE A 49 -14.05 -5.73 13.51
CA ILE A 49 -12.94 -5.97 12.59
C ILE A 49 -11.62 -6.24 13.34
N GLN A 50 -11.63 -6.11 14.66
CA GLN A 50 -10.43 -6.28 15.47
C GLN A 50 -9.91 -7.72 15.36
N ARG A 51 -8.67 -7.84 14.90
CA ARG A 51 -7.93 -9.11 14.90
C ARG A 51 -7.61 -9.53 16.33
N ASP A 52 -7.77 -10.80 16.62
CA ASP A 52 -7.43 -11.36 17.93
C ASP A 52 -5.92 -11.27 18.18
N TYR A 53 -5.55 -10.82 19.38
CA TYR A 53 -4.18 -10.71 19.84
C TYR A 53 -3.96 -11.35 21.21
N SER A 54 -4.96 -12.08 21.72
CA SER A 54 -4.95 -12.65 23.08
C SER A 54 -3.94 -13.78 23.27
N ALA A 55 -3.62 -14.50 22.18
CA ALA A 55 -2.76 -15.69 22.22
C ALA A 55 -1.41 -15.51 21.49
N ILE A 56 -1.08 -14.30 21.05
CA ILE A 56 0.14 -14.05 20.27
C ILE A 56 0.97 -12.92 20.86
N SER A 57 2.29 -12.94 20.64
CA SER A 57 3.16 -11.86 21.08
C SER A 57 2.82 -10.56 20.35
N PHE A 58 3.13 -9.41 20.99
CA PHE A 58 3.00 -8.10 20.36
C PHE A 58 3.71 -8.02 19.00
N TYR A 59 4.90 -8.62 18.93
CA TYR A 59 5.71 -8.63 17.71
C TYR A 59 5.06 -9.46 16.60
N ASP A 60 4.57 -10.64 16.91
CA ASP A 60 3.91 -11.53 15.94
C ASP A 60 2.56 -10.97 15.48
N TYR A 61 1.84 -10.28 16.38
CA TYR A 61 0.62 -9.55 16.02
C TYR A 61 0.88 -8.53 14.90
N TYR A 62 1.93 -7.70 15.04
CA TYR A 62 2.25 -6.69 14.03
C TYR A 62 2.87 -7.27 12.76
N LEU A 63 3.59 -8.38 12.84
CA LEU A 63 4.22 -9.04 11.69
C LEU A 63 3.34 -10.07 11.00
N HIS A 64 2.09 -10.25 11.43
CA HIS A 64 1.20 -11.30 10.93
C HIS A 64 1.85 -12.68 10.96
N ARG A 65 2.50 -13.03 12.07
CA ARG A 65 3.15 -14.33 12.28
C ARG A 65 2.38 -15.17 13.27
N ASN A 66 2.47 -16.50 13.11
CA ASN A 66 2.03 -17.46 14.13
C ASN A 66 3.14 -17.73 15.14
N ASP A 67 2.85 -18.55 16.16
CA ASP A 67 3.80 -18.98 17.20
C ASP A 67 5.09 -19.63 16.64
N ASN A 68 5.06 -20.07 15.38
CA ASN A 68 6.21 -20.64 14.67
C ASN A 68 6.93 -19.61 13.77
N GLY A 69 6.59 -18.32 13.86
CA GLY A 69 7.19 -17.24 13.06
C GLY A 69 6.81 -17.26 11.58
N LYS A 70 5.83 -18.08 11.16
CA LYS A 70 5.33 -18.12 9.78
C LYS A 70 4.20 -17.11 9.60
N HIS A 71 4.21 -16.43 8.47
CA HIS A 71 3.10 -15.57 8.07
C HIS A 71 1.82 -16.39 7.93
N VAL A 72 0.75 -15.97 8.60
CA VAL A 72 -0.55 -16.65 8.56
C VAL A 72 -1.56 -15.75 7.89
N GLU A 73 -2.09 -16.22 6.79
CA GLU A 73 -3.36 -15.72 6.27
C GLU A 73 -4.46 -16.27 7.17
N GLU A 74 -5.02 -15.44 8.03
CA GLU A 74 -6.11 -15.88 8.89
C GLU A 74 -7.40 -15.97 8.05
N PRO A 75 -8.05 -17.13 8.02
CA PRO A 75 -9.38 -17.23 7.43
C PRO A 75 -10.36 -16.34 8.21
N PRO A 76 -11.46 -15.90 7.60
CA PRO A 76 -12.51 -15.16 8.29
C PRO A 76 -12.94 -15.95 9.54
N ARG A 77 -12.86 -15.32 10.71
CA ARG A 77 -13.29 -15.93 11.97
C ARG A 77 -14.63 -15.33 12.37
N GLY A 78 -15.51 -16.20 12.81
CA GLY A 78 -16.81 -15.84 13.33
C GLY A 78 -17.97 -16.16 12.40
N GLU A 79 -19.16 -15.89 12.89
CA GLU A 79 -20.41 -16.07 12.16
C GLU A 79 -20.47 -15.08 10.98
N ALA A 80 -21.03 -15.55 9.87
CA ALA A 80 -21.28 -14.70 8.70
C ALA A 80 -22.37 -13.68 9.03
N LEU A 81 -22.05 -12.40 8.95
CA LEU A 81 -22.99 -11.30 8.98
C LEU A 81 -23.25 -10.84 7.54
N HIS A 82 -24.21 -9.96 7.33
CA HIS A 82 -24.61 -9.56 6.00
C HIS A 82 -24.60 -8.05 5.84
N THR A 83 -24.25 -7.61 4.64
CA THR A 83 -24.38 -6.20 4.23
C THR A 83 -25.86 -5.84 4.06
N ASN A 84 -26.18 -4.58 3.81
CA ASN A 84 -27.54 -4.11 3.58
C ASN A 84 -28.25 -4.85 2.42
N THR A 85 -27.50 -5.30 1.40
CA THR A 85 -28.07 -6.06 0.25
C THR A 85 -27.90 -7.57 0.40
N GLY A 86 -27.42 -8.07 1.54
CA GLY A 86 -27.32 -9.50 1.85
C GLY A 86 -26.01 -10.17 1.44
N ARG A 87 -24.95 -9.44 1.09
CA ARG A 87 -23.62 -10.02 0.84
C ARG A 87 -22.99 -10.51 2.15
N PRO A 88 -22.40 -11.73 2.19
CA PRO A 88 -21.77 -12.22 3.41
C PRO A 88 -20.50 -11.44 3.73
N VAL A 89 -20.32 -11.07 5.00
CA VAL A 89 -19.14 -10.41 5.55
C VAL A 89 -18.76 -11.04 6.89
N PHE A 90 -17.47 -10.99 7.24
CA PHE A 90 -16.93 -11.68 8.41
C PHE A 90 -16.22 -10.72 9.33
N GLY A 91 -16.20 -11.03 10.63
CA GLY A 91 -15.48 -10.26 11.64
C GLY A 91 -14.23 -10.97 12.14
N GLY A 92 -13.46 -10.30 13.01
CA GLY A 92 -12.36 -10.89 13.77
C GLY A 92 -10.99 -10.89 13.09
N GLY A 93 -10.90 -10.63 11.79
CA GLY A 93 -9.64 -10.72 11.03
C GLY A 93 -9.36 -9.54 10.09
N GLY A 94 -9.94 -8.38 10.33
CA GLY A 94 -9.89 -7.24 9.42
C GLY A 94 -11.08 -7.20 8.46
N ILE A 95 -10.93 -6.48 7.35
CA ILE A 95 -11.89 -6.40 6.26
C ILE A 95 -11.40 -7.29 5.12
N THR A 96 -12.12 -8.35 4.84
CA THR A 96 -11.88 -9.20 3.66
C THR A 96 -12.38 -8.46 2.41
N PRO A 97 -11.57 -8.30 1.36
CA PRO A 97 -11.98 -7.62 0.15
C PRO A 97 -12.99 -8.45 -0.66
N ASP A 98 -13.79 -7.77 -1.49
CA ASP A 98 -14.69 -8.41 -2.46
C ASP A 98 -13.91 -9.03 -3.64
N ILE A 99 -12.74 -8.47 -3.94
CA ILE A 99 -11.75 -9.05 -4.86
C ILE A 99 -10.40 -9.06 -4.16
N GLU A 100 -9.89 -10.26 -3.87
CA GLU A 100 -8.57 -10.41 -3.30
C GLU A 100 -7.51 -10.29 -4.39
N ILE A 101 -6.57 -9.38 -4.17
CA ILE A 101 -5.38 -9.17 -5.00
C ILE A 101 -4.20 -8.83 -4.09
N LYS A 102 -3.18 -9.68 -4.13
CA LYS A 102 -1.93 -9.40 -3.42
C LYS A 102 -1.15 -8.32 -4.17
N PRO A 103 -0.46 -7.41 -3.46
CA PRO A 103 0.44 -6.46 -4.11
C PRO A 103 1.53 -7.22 -4.89
N GLY A 104 2.06 -6.58 -5.90
CA GLY A 104 3.23 -7.10 -6.61
C GLY A 104 4.44 -7.27 -5.66
N PRO A 105 5.46 -8.02 -6.07
CA PRO A 105 6.65 -8.22 -5.26
C PRO A 105 7.29 -6.88 -4.90
N GLN A 106 7.60 -6.70 -3.61
CA GLN A 106 8.27 -5.50 -3.09
C GLN A 106 9.64 -5.89 -2.51
N PRO A 107 10.64 -6.13 -3.34
CA PRO A 107 11.96 -6.54 -2.89
C PRO A 107 12.66 -5.37 -2.17
N GLY A 108 12.65 -5.39 -0.83
CA GLY A 108 13.13 -4.29 0.00
C GLY A 108 14.56 -3.81 -0.32
N ARG A 109 15.46 -4.74 -0.69
CA ARG A 109 16.83 -4.38 -1.08
C ARG A 109 16.88 -3.56 -2.37
N LEU A 110 16.06 -3.90 -3.36
CA LEU A 110 15.93 -3.13 -4.60
C LEU A 110 15.24 -1.78 -4.34
N PHE A 111 14.23 -1.74 -3.48
CA PHE A 111 13.60 -0.49 -3.08
C PHE A 111 14.62 0.50 -2.51
N TYR A 112 15.38 0.08 -1.50
CA TYR A 112 16.42 0.95 -0.91
C TYR A 112 17.53 1.30 -1.89
N GLY A 113 17.88 0.39 -2.81
CA GLY A 113 18.83 0.64 -3.88
C GLY A 113 18.36 1.74 -4.82
N VAL A 114 17.11 1.65 -5.32
CA VAL A 114 16.50 2.67 -6.19
C VAL A 114 16.42 4.01 -5.46
N PHE A 115 15.89 4.02 -4.24
CA PHE A 115 15.79 5.23 -3.43
C PHE A 115 17.15 5.94 -3.28
N SER A 116 18.20 5.18 -2.92
CA SER A 116 19.55 5.73 -2.75
C SER A 116 20.15 6.24 -4.07
N PHE A 117 19.95 5.52 -5.17
CA PHE A 117 20.40 5.91 -6.50
C PHE A 117 19.72 7.19 -6.99
N VAL A 118 18.39 7.25 -6.89
CA VAL A 118 17.62 8.41 -7.36
C VAL A 118 17.94 9.67 -6.55
N ARG A 119 18.26 9.56 -5.26
CA ARG A 119 18.74 10.70 -4.48
C ARG A 119 20.04 11.29 -5.06
N GLN A 120 21.01 10.44 -5.45
CA GLN A 120 22.25 10.90 -6.07
C GLN A 120 22.00 11.46 -7.48
N LEU A 121 21.10 10.83 -8.23
CA LEU A 121 20.65 11.29 -9.54
C LEU A 121 20.06 12.71 -9.45
N ALA A 122 19.08 12.91 -8.56
CA ALA A 122 18.42 14.19 -8.34
C ALA A 122 19.37 15.27 -7.80
N ALA A 123 20.36 14.89 -7.01
CA ALA A 123 21.42 15.80 -6.57
C ALA A 123 22.41 16.16 -7.68
N GLY A 124 22.33 15.52 -8.86
CA GLY A 124 23.27 15.76 -9.98
C GLY A 124 24.66 15.17 -9.75
N GLN A 125 24.78 14.16 -8.90
CA GLN A 125 26.06 13.51 -8.54
C GLN A 125 26.46 12.39 -9.50
N LEU A 126 25.57 12.00 -10.42
CA LEU A 126 25.83 10.94 -11.39
C LEU A 126 26.31 11.54 -12.73
N ALA A 127 27.52 11.18 -13.13
CA ALA A 127 28.08 11.60 -14.42
C ALA A 127 27.22 11.05 -15.58
N GLY A 128 26.98 11.89 -16.60
CA GLY A 128 26.18 11.51 -17.78
C GLY A 128 24.67 11.69 -17.61
N PHE A 129 24.17 12.14 -16.44
CA PHE A 129 22.74 12.29 -16.15
C PHE A 129 22.40 13.68 -15.58
N ARG A 130 23.04 14.72 -16.08
CA ARG A 130 22.85 16.11 -15.59
C ARG A 130 21.41 16.62 -15.78
N GLU A 131 20.72 16.12 -16.76
CA GLU A 131 19.32 16.45 -17.09
C GLU A 131 18.34 16.03 -16.00
N TYR A 132 18.70 15.04 -15.17
CA TYR A 132 17.90 14.58 -14.03
C TYR A 132 18.13 15.38 -12.74
N ARG A 133 19.06 16.38 -12.78
CA ARG A 133 19.30 17.22 -11.61
C ARG A 133 18.04 18.04 -11.28
N ILE A 134 17.58 17.90 -10.05
CA ILE A 134 16.45 18.63 -9.50
C ILE A 134 17.01 19.66 -8.51
N ALA A 135 17.08 20.93 -8.97
CA ALA A 135 17.60 22.00 -8.14
C ALA A 135 16.62 22.44 -7.07
N GLU A 136 15.32 22.34 -7.36
CA GLU A 136 14.22 22.71 -6.47
C GLU A 136 12.98 21.86 -6.79
N MET A 137 12.32 21.34 -5.75
CA MET A 137 11.07 20.62 -5.89
C MET A 137 9.94 21.56 -6.26
N ARG A 138 9.24 21.27 -7.34
CA ARG A 138 8.05 22.02 -7.81
C ARG A 138 6.80 21.25 -7.46
N TYR A 139 6.31 21.38 -6.23
CA TYR A 139 5.15 20.65 -5.75
C TYR A 139 3.97 20.67 -6.73
N LYS A 140 3.45 19.48 -7.03
CA LYS A 140 2.27 19.28 -7.89
C LYS A 140 1.38 18.18 -7.30
N THR A 141 0.10 18.46 -7.22
CA THR A 141 -0.92 17.46 -6.84
C THR A 141 -1.39 16.63 -8.03
N ARG A 142 -1.14 17.11 -9.26
CA ARG A 142 -1.52 16.42 -10.50
C ARG A 142 -0.43 16.57 -11.54
N LEU A 143 0.01 15.42 -12.08
CA LEU A 143 0.97 15.36 -13.16
C LEU A 143 0.29 15.50 -14.53
N THR A 144 0.96 16.18 -15.44
CA THR A 144 0.64 16.19 -16.88
C THR A 144 1.47 15.14 -17.62
N ALA A 145 1.11 14.85 -18.87
CA ALA A 145 1.93 14.00 -19.73
C ALA A 145 3.35 14.57 -19.96
N GLU A 146 3.49 15.89 -20.01
CA GLU A 146 4.79 16.55 -20.11
C GLU A 146 5.65 16.30 -18.87
N ASP A 147 5.06 16.38 -17.67
CA ASP A 147 5.77 16.11 -16.42
C ASP A 147 6.30 14.66 -16.38
N LEU A 148 5.46 13.69 -16.78
CA LEU A 148 5.85 12.26 -16.81
C LEU A 148 6.98 12.00 -17.82
N ASN A 149 6.99 12.73 -18.95
CA ASN A 149 8.00 12.57 -20.00
C ASN A 149 9.27 13.38 -19.74
N ARG A 150 9.29 14.28 -18.77
CA ARG A 150 10.43 15.15 -18.48
C ARG A 150 11.67 14.39 -17.97
N TYR A 151 11.45 13.32 -17.23
CA TYR A 151 12.51 12.48 -16.63
C TYR A 151 12.28 11.02 -16.99
N PRO A 152 12.49 10.60 -18.24
CA PRO A 152 12.19 9.24 -18.68
C PRO A 152 13.12 8.21 -18.03
N VAL A 153 12.60 7.06 -17.63
CA VAL A 153 13.43 5.96 -17.16
C VAL A 153 13.94 5.18 -18.37
N THR A 154 15.08 5.61 -18.91
CA THR A 154 15.72 5.02 -20.09
C THR A 154 16.49 3.74 -19.75
N ASP A 155 16.79 2.92 -20.77
CA ASP A 155 17.65 1.73 -20.62
C ASP A 155 19.04 2.10 -20.11
N GLN A 156 19.58 3.25 -20.55
CA GLN A 156 20.84 3.77 -20.06
C GLN A 156 20.80 4.08 -18.55
N LEU A 157 19.71 4.66 -18.06
CA LEU A 157 19.53 4.95 -16.64
C LEU A 157 19.43 3.65 -15.83
N VAL A 158 18.71 2.64 -16.34
CA VAL A 158 18.60 1.31 -15.71
C VAL A 158 19.95 0.59 -15.68
N ALA A 159 20.74 0.69 -16.75
CA ALA A 159 22.09 0.13 -16.79
C ALA A 159 23.04 0.81 -15.78
N ALA A 160 22.94 2.14 -15.63
CA ALA A 160 23.70 2.88 -14.62
C ALA A 160 23.29 2.47 -13.20
N PHE A 161 22.00 2.26 -12.96
CA PHE A 161 21.51 1.74 -11.68
C PHE A 161 22.06 0.34 -11.38
N ARG A 162 22.06 -0.55 -12.38
CA ARG A 162 22.66 -1.89 -12.23
C ARG A 162 24.12 -1.79 -11.80
N GLN A 163 24.94 -0.99 -12.47
CA GLN A 163 26.33 -0.76 -12.08
C GLN A 163 26.43 -0.21 -10.66
N TYR A 164 25.60 0.77 -10.30
CA TYR A 164 25.55 1.33 -8.95
C TYR A 164 25.29 0.26 -7.89
N LEU A 165 24.31 -0.62 -8.09
CA LEU A 165 23.98 -1.70 -7.15
C LEU A 165 25.16 -2.65 -6.94
N PHE A 166 25.84 -3.07 -8.01
CA PHE A 166 26.95 -4.01 -7.93
C PHE A 166 28.20 -3.43 -7.29
N THR A 167 28.33 -2.08 -7.24
CA THR A 167 29.39 -1.42 -6.47
C THR A 167 29.04 -1.26 -4.98
N LYS A 168 27.87 -1.69 -4.54
CA LYS A 168 27.34 -1.49 -3.18
C LYS A 168 26.98 -2.82 -2.51
N PRO A 169 27.94 -3.48 -1.85
CA PRO A 169 27.75 -4.82 -1.26
C PRO A 169 26.57 -4.92 -0.27
N GLN A 170 26.20 -3.81 0.37
CA GLN A 170 25.10 -3.76 1.32
C GLN A 170 23.73 -4.11 0.70
N PHE A 171 23.54 -3.94 -0.60
CA PHE A 171 22.30 -4.32 -1.25
C PHE A 171 22.24 -5.81 -1.57
N ASN A 172 23.39 -6.47 -1.80
CA ASN A 172 23.50 -7.91 -2.05
C ASN A 172 22.41 -8.43 -3.03
N VAL A 173 22.34 -7.81 -4.21
CA VAL A 173 21.41 -8.15 -5.29
C VAL A 173 22.17 -8.92 -6.37
N THR A 174 21.64 -10.08 -6.79
CA THR A 174 22.22 -10.85 -7.91
C THR A 174 21.67 -10.36 -9.25
N ASP A 175 22.34 -10.74 -10.33
CA ASP A 175 21.87 -10.48 -11.70
C ASP A 175 20.49 -11.08 -11.98
N GLU A 176 20.24 -12.27 -11.49
CA GLU A 176 18.94 -12.92 -11.61
C GLU A 176 17.84 -12.13 -10.89
N GLN A 177 18.11 -11.70 -9.67
CA GLN A 177 17.17 -10.88 -8.88
C GLN A 177 16.91 -9.53 -9.56
N PHE A 178 17.94 -8.90 -10.11
CA PHE A 178 17.80 -7.65 -10.85
C PHE A 178 16.91 -7.84 -12.08
N ASN A 179 17.21 -8.84 -12.90
CA ASN A 179 16.48 -9.10 -14.15
C ASN A 179 15.03 -9.54 -13.90
N ALA A 180 14.79 -10.34 -12.86
CA ALA A 180 13.44 -10.77 -12.49
C ALA A 180 12.54 -9.61 -12.03
N HIS A 181 13.11 -8.44 -11.68
CA HIS A 181 12.37 -7.30 -11.16
C HIS A 181 12.53 -6.02 -11.99
N LEU A 182 12.86 -6.12 -13.28
CA LEU A 182 13.09 -4.95 -14.15
C LEU A 182 11.89 -4.00 -14.20
N ASP A 183 10.68 -4.53 -14.32
CA ASP A 183 9.47 -3.71 -14.38
C ASP A 183 9.25 -2.96 -13.05
N TYR A 184 9.44 -3.65 -11.93
CA TYR A 184 9.41 -3.03 -10.60
C TYR A 184 10.46 -1.92 -10.48
N ILE A 185 11.69 -2.18 -10.90
CA ILE A 185 12.80 -1.21 -10.85
C ILE A 185 12.43 0.05 -11.64
N ARG A 186 11.91 -0.10 -12.86
CA ARG A 186 11.50 1.03 -13.71
C ARG A 186 10.36 1.84 -13.09
N ALA A 187 9.34 1.16 -12.59
CA ALA A 187 8.21 1.78 -11.92
C ALA A 187 8.64 2.55 -10.66
N GLN A 188 9.48 1.90 -9.84
CA GLN A 188 10.00 2.51 -8.61
C GLN A 188 10.95 3.69 -8.89
N MET A 189 11.80 3.61 -9.92
CA MET A 189 12.63 4.74 -10.34
C MET A 189 11.77 5.93 -10.77
N ARG A 190 10.74 5.69 -11.57
CA ARG A 190 9.78 6.73 -12.00
C ARG A 190 9.12 7.38 -10.79
N ARG A 191 8.61 6.58 -9.85
CA ARG A 191 8.01 7.04 -8.59
C ARG A 191 8.96 7.94 -7.82
N GLU A 192 10.19 7.50 -7.57
CA GLU A 192 11.17 8.24 -6.78
C GLU A 192 11.63 9.53 -7.47
N ILE A 193 11.82 9.53 -8.79
CA ILE A 193 12.16 10.72 -9.56
C ILE A 193 11.02 11.75 -9.50
N MET A 194 9.77 11.32 -9.69
CA MET A 194 8.61 12.21 -9.62
C MET A 194 8.39 12.72 -8.19
N THR A 195 8.64 11.89 -7.18
CA THR A 195 8.63 12.33 -5.77
C THR A 195 9.68 13.42 -5.53
N ALA A 196 10.89 13.25 -6.03
CA ALA A 196 11.95 14.25 -5.87
C ALA A 196 11.64 15.56 -6.61
N ALA A 197 11.03 15.46 -7.81
CA ALA A 197 10.75 16.63 -8.65
C ALA A 197 9.49 17.39 -8.23
N TYR A 198 8.43 16.69 -7.79
CA TYR A 198 7.09 17.26 -7.67
C TYR A 198 6.37 16.93 -6.35
N GLY A 199 6.97 16.13 -5.46
CA GLY A 199 6.39 15.74 -4.18
C GLY A 199 5.80 14.33 -4.17
N LEU A 200 5.43 13.88 -2.96
CA LEU A 200 5.00 12.50 -2.72
C LEU A 200 3.78 12.10 -3.56
N GLU A 201 2.77 12.95 -3.63
CA GLU A 201 1.53 12.69 -4.38
C GLU A 201 1.81 12.49 -5.88
N ALA A 202 2.76 13.23 -6.43
CA ALA A 202 3.19 13.07 -7.81
C ALA A 202 3.91 11.72 -8.04
N GLY A 203 4.75 11.32 -7.09
CA GLY A 203 5.39 10.00 -7.11
C GLY A 203 4.37 8.87 -7.09
N GLU A 204 3.40 8.91 -6.17
CA GLU A 204 2.32 7.93 -6.10
C GLU A 204 1.53 7.89 -7.42
N GLN A 205 1.14 9.04 -7.96
CA GLN A 205 0.41 9.13 -9.22
C GLN A 205 1.19 8.51 -10.39
N ALA A 206 2.51 8.69 -10.44
CA ALA A 206 3.37 8.11 -11.46
C ALA A 206 3.50 6.57 -11.35
N PHE A 207 3.24 6.02 -10.16
CA PHE A 207 3.28 4.58 -9.89
C PHE A 207 1.95 3.86 -10.19
N LEU A 208 0.81 4.55 -10.15
CA LEU A 208 -0.53 3.95 -10.33
C LEU A 208 -0.67 3.01 -11.54
N PRO A 209 -0.10 3.30 -12.73
CA PRO A 209 -0.21 2.39 -13.88
C PRO A 209 0.44 1.02 -13.65
N ASP A 210 1.40 0.93 -12.73
CA ASP A 210 2.14 -0.29 -12.42
C ASP A 210 1.57 -1.00 -11.16
N ASP A 211 0.67 -0.35 -10.43
CA ASP A 211 -0.02 -0.92 -9.27
C ASP A 211 -1.14 -1.87 -9.71
N ILE A 212 -0.92 -3.17 -9.47
CA ILE A 212 -1.87 -4.22 -9.87
C ILE A 212 -3.20 -4.13 -9.09
N GLN A 213 -3.16 -3.69 -7.83
CA GLN A 213 -4.37 -3.51 -7.02
C GLN A 213 -5.18 -2.34 -7.55
N PHE A 214 -4.53 -1.20 -7.86
CA PHE A 214 -5.18 -0.04 -8.45
C PHE A 214 -5.81 -0.37 -9.82
N ARG A 215 -5.07 -1.04 -10.72
CA ARG A 215 -5.62 -1.45 -12.03
C ARG A 215 -6.85 -2.33 -11.85
N LYS A 216 -6.80 -3.29 -10.92
CA LYS A 216 -7.95 -4.16 -10.65
C LYS A 216 -9.14 -3.41 -10.06
N ALA A 217 -8.89 -2.42 -9.22
CA ALA A 217 -9.94 -1.55 -8.71
C ALA A 217 -10.61 -0.75 -9.84
N VAL A 218 -9.84 -0.21 -10.78
CA VAL A 218 -10.37 0.49 -11.97
C VAL A 218 -11.21 -0.46 -12.84
N GLU A 219 -10.75 -1.68 -13.10
CA GLU A 219 -11.49 -2.72 -13.84
C GLU A 219 -12.81 -3.11 -13.15
N SER A 220 -12.94 -2.82 -11.86
CA SER A 220 -14.11 -3.22 -11.05
C SER A 220 -15.17 -2.12 -10.92
N PHE A 221 -15.04 -0.97 -11.62
CA PHE A 221 -16.00 0.13 -11.51
C PHE A 221 -17.42 -0.24 -11.90
N ASP A 222 -17.61 -1.11 -12.88
CA ASP A 222 -18.96 -1.54 -13.29
C ASP A 222 -19.62 -2.35 -12.19
N LYS A 223 -18.89 -3.22 -11.48
CA LYS A 223 -19.38 -3.96 -10.31
C LYS A 223 -19.75 -3.01 -9.16
N ALA A 224 -18.93 -2.00 -8.91
CA ALA A 224 -19.21 -1.00 -7.88
C ALA A 224 -20.46 -0.17 -8.21
N ARG A 225 -20.67 0.16 -9.50
CA ARG A 225 -21.88 0.86 -9.98
C ARG A 225 -23.13 0.00 -9.82
N GLU A 226 -23.08 -1.27 -10.26
CA GLU A 226 -24.17 -2.21 -10.10
C GLU A 226 -24.57 -2.38 -8.62
N LEU A 227 -23.59 -2.55 -7.73
CA LEU A 227 -23.81 -2.64 -6.30
C LEU A 227 -24.51 -1.38 -5.75
N ALA A 228 -24.04 -0.20 -6.14
CA ALA A 228 -24.64 1.06 -5.72
C ALA A 228 -26.09 1.22 -6.21
N ASP A 229 -26.42 0.71 -7.38
CA ASP A 229 -27.79 0.73 -7.91
C ASP A 229 -28.72 -0.25 -7.16
N ILE A 230 -28.21 -1.42 -6.78
CA ILE A 230 -28.93 -2.38 -5.95
C ILE A 230 -29.20 -1.77 -4.56
N ALA A 231 -28.19 -1.21 -3.91
CA ALA A 231 -28.31 -0.56 -2.61
C ALA A 231 -29.35 0.57 -2.61
N ARG A 232 -29.33 1.45 -3.62
CA ARG A 232 -30.33 2.53 -3.76
C ARG A 232 -31.77 2.05 -3.92
N ARG A 233 -31.97 0.88 -4.55
CA ARG A 233 -33.30 0.27 -4.69
C ARG A 233 -33.78 -0.31 -3.37
N ALA A 234 -32.91 -0.93 -2.60
CA ALA A 234 -33.23 -1.48 -1.28
C ALA A 234 -33.59 -0.37 -0.27
N ASP A 235 -32.92 0.77 -0.29
CA ASP A 235 -33.19 1.93 0.58
C ASP A 235 -34.56 2.61 0.29
N ARG A 236 -35.23 2.29 -0.83
CA ARG A 236 -36.52 2.86 -1.22
C ARG A 236 -37.75 1.98 -0.90
N GLN A 237 -37.50 0.76 -0.44
CA GLN A 237 -38.53 -0.19 0.00
C GLN A 237 -38.69 -0.16 1.51
#